data_2b1ecd0eb23ecfeb40bd21bf094a87be
#
_entry.id   2b1ecd0eb23ecfeb40bd21bf094a87be
#
_cell.length_a   1.000
_cell.length_b   1.000
_cell.length_c   1.000
_cell.angle_alpha   90.00
_cell.angle_beta   90.00
_cell.angle_gamma   90.00
#
_symmetry.space_group_name_H-M   'P 1'
#
loop_
_entity.id
_entity.type
_entity.pdbx_description
1 polymer ?
#
loop_
_entity_poly.entity_id
_entity_poly.type
_entity_poly.pdbx_seq_one_letter_code
_entity_poly.pdbx_strand_id
1 'polypeptide(L)'
;MVDGESEIDDPRFFFSKSGKTDAKLELEATLDAFLTETTLDDNSSLCRFPARAAWLKEKLHIDVYPEVECKEYKETLQRLSPTSATLVFPAAHINSPASMFGHTFLRINSKYNSKLLAYAINYAADADPDKTNGVVFAIKGLFGGYFGTYSLLPYYEKLKEYRDAESRDVWEYDLNFSQAEVLKMVRHMWELNGTHSYYYFFTENCSYNMLWLMEIARPSVHLRNYFSYEVIPLETVHVAKQEGIISTINYRESKRTKLLRYEKLLDSKTLPLPKKLVSSDMDIQDLMSSADISKEQKQYVLEASIEYLEYSFSKNSMKKSEYIKLFHKLSRARASLGSAKVQKIKRPQDPLKSHRAIRLSTSVGVREGQSIGFVGVRPAYHDIEDSNYGFLRGTQIEFMNLELSYSREKLALENATILSIVSLAQRSEFFDSLSWRTKFGWDRDYLDAQTNFSGSVGAGYSWGNEYGYTYVMLDPLFYISDGFSAGLGGSLGLVFDKFDFMSTNLELTRRYYDSGDAQNLVKVAQSFRVSQNFQLKFKYEYKERVIFSQTVEEETFRANLNYYF
;
A
#
# COMPACT_ATOMS: atom_id res chain seq x y z
N MET A 1 23.04 4.33 13.06
CA MET A 1 22.84 4.10 14.51
C MET A 1 21.89 5.17 15.01
N VAL A 2 20.84 4.78 15.65
CA VAL A 2 19.93 5.69 16.35
C VAL A 2 20.35 5.69 17.80
N ASP A 3 20.55 6.87 18.39
CA ASP A 3 21.02 7.04 19.77
C ASP A 3 22.30 6.26 20.14
N GLY A 4 23.16 6.02 19.16
CA GLY A 4 24.40 5.26 19.34
C GLY A 4 24.26 3.75 19.22
N GLU A 5 23.06 3.21 19.02
CA GLU A 5 22.77 1.79 18.87
C GLU A 5 22.54 1.38 17.41
N SER A 6 22.98 0.19 17.03
CA SER A 6 22.70 -0.38 15.70
C SER A 6 21.27 -0.88 15.61
N GLU A 7 20.63 -0.65 14.46
CA GLU A 7 19.28 -1.15 14.17
C GLU A 7 19.28 -2.65 13.77
N ILE A 8 20.44 -3.28 13.64
CA ILE A 8 20.55 -4.73 13.41
C ILE A 8 20.51 -5.44 14.76
N ASP A 9 19.59 -6.38 14.93
CA ASP A 9 19.40 -7.14 16.18
C ASP A 9 20.13 -8.47 16.19
N ASP A 10 20.51 -8.98 15.02
CA ASP A 10 21.21 -10.26 14.91
C ASP A 10 22.65 -10.15 15.44
N PRO A 11 23.01 -10.84 16.53
CA PRO A 11 24.35 -10.78 17.10
C PRO A 11 25.44 -11.30 16.16
N ARG A 12 25.07 -12.11 15.18
CA ARG A 12 26.01 -12.66 14.16
C ARG A 12 26.52 -11.59 13.19
N PHE A 13 25.88 -10.42 13.16
CA PHE A 13 26.33 -9.28 12.35
C PHE A 13 27.54 -8.56 12.95
N PHE A 14 27.83 -8.75 14.23
CA PHE A 14 28.87 -8.04 14.95
C PHE A 14 30.06 -8.95 15.25
N PHE A 15 31.27 -8.39 15.23
CA PHE A 15 32.48 -9.04 15.73
C PHE A 15 32.63 -8.87 17.23
N SER A 16 32.29 -7.69 17.78
CA SER A 16 32.25 -7.45 19.21
C SER A 16 30.92 -7.91 19.82
N LYS A 17 30.98 -8.51 21.03
CA LYS A 17 29.77 -8.83 21.80
C LYS A 17 28.94 -7.58 22.15
N SER A 18 29.57 -6.42 22.24
CA SER A 18 28.93 -5.12 22.47
C SER A 18 28.76 -4.31 21.18
N GLY A 19 29.02 -4.90 20.01
CA GLY A 19 29.04 -4.19 18.73
C GLY A 19 27.74 -3.51 18.36
N LYS A 20 26.59 -4.01 18.86
CA LYS A 20 25.31 -3.37 18.69
C LYS A 20 25.24 -2.00 19.37
N THR A 21 25.83 -1.84 20.56
CA THR A 21 25.71 -0.65 21.43
C THR A 21 27.00 0.17 21.49
N ASP A 22 28.12 -0.35 21.02
CA ASP A 22 29.42 0.32 21.03
C ASP A 22 30.10 0.23 19.67
N ALA A 23 29.96 1.30 18.88
CA ALA A 23 30.53 1.40 17.54
C ALA A 23 32.07 1.37 17.54
N LYS A 24 32.71 1.84 18.62
CA LYS A 24 34.17 1.86 18.72
C LYS A 24 34.71 0.44 18.93
N LEU A 25 34.12 -0.30 19.85
CA LEU A 25 34.49 -1.71 20.08
C LEU A 25 34.22 -2.57 18.84
N GLU A 26 33.13 -2.31 18.10
CA GLU A 26 32.86 -3.00 16.84
C GLU A 26 33.88 -2.66 15.77
N LEU A 27 34.29 -1.40 15.66
CA LEU A 27 35.31 -0.97 14.72
C LEU A 27 36.67 -1.64 15.03
N GLU A 28 37.10 -1.65 16.30
CA GLU A 28 38.34 -2.28 16.74
C GLU A 28 38.32 -3.78 16.47
N ALA A 29 37.23 -4.48 16.82
CA ALA A 29 37.05 -5.90 16.56
C ALA A 29 37.00 -6.24 15.06
N THR A 30 36.40 -5.37 14.25
CA THR A 30 36.36 -5.53 12.78
C THR A 30 37.78 -5.39 12.18
N LEU A 31 38.54 -4.40 12.62
CA LEU A 31 39.93 -4.21 12.16
C LEU A 31 40.82 -5.39 12.54
N ASP A 32 40.71 -5.86 13.77
CA ASP A 32 41.44 -7.04 14.25
C ASP A 32 41.11 -8.26 13.39
N ALA A 33 39.81 -8.55 13.21
CA ALA A 33 39.36 -9.66 12.38
C ALA A 33 39.86 -9.60 10.93
N PHE A 34 39.93 -8.40 10.32
CA PHE A 34 40.36 -8.26 8.93
C PHE A 34 41.89 -8.31 8.76
N LEU A 35 42.66 -7.78 9.72
CA LEU A 35 44.10 -7.73 9.67
C LEU A 35 44.76 -9.07 10.09
N THR A 36 44.06 -9.83 10.96
CA THR A 36 44.54 -11.14 11.43
C THR A 36 43.89 -12.31 10.70
N GLU A 37 43.17 -12.06 9.62
CA GLU A 37 42.44 -13.07 8.84
C GLU A 37 43.42 -14.13 8.28
N THR A 38 43.10 -15.38 8.58
CA THR A 38 43.86 -16.55 8.11
C THR A 38 43.09 -17.42 7.12
N THR A 39 41.78 -17.21 7.03
CA THR A 39 40.90 -17.91 6.10
C THR A 39 40.94 -17.22 4.74
N LEU A 40 41.31 -17.96 3.70
CA LEU A 40 41.53 -17.38 2.36
C LEU A 40 40.44 -17.77 1.35
N ASP A 41 39.30 -18.24 1.79
CA ASP A 41 38.16 -18.64 0.96
C ASP A 41 36.87 -17.86 1.34
N ASP A 42 35.73 -18.30 0.84
CA ASP A 42 34.44 -17.65 1.05
C ASP A 42 33.98 -17.55 2.53
N ASN A 43 34.61 -18.32 3.45
CA ASN A 43 34.33 -18.23 4.89
C ASN A 43 35.09 -17.09 5.58
N SER A 44 35.97 -16.39 4.87
CA SER A 44 36.70 -15.24 5.40
C SER A 44 35.75 -14.11 5.82
N SER A 45 36.12 -13.44 6.90
CA SER A 45 35.47 -12.20 7.36
C SER A 45 35.43 -11.12 6.29
N LEU A 46 36.47 -11.01 5.46
CA LEU A 46 36.56 -10.08 4.32
C LEU A 46 35.52 -10.39 3.22
N CYS A 47 35.22 -11.68 2.99
CA CYS A 47 34.19 -12.08 2.03
C CYS A 47 32.77 -11.85 2.55
N ARG A 48 32.59 -11.99 3.86
CA ARG A 48 31.30 -11.74 4.52
C ARG A 48 30.96 -10.25 4.61
N PHE A 49 31.96 -9.39 4.87
CA PHE A 49 31.77 -7.95 5.13
C PHE A 49 32.49 -7.05 4.11
N PRO A 50 32.20 -7.16 2.79
CA PRO A 50 32.89 -6.42 1.74
C PRO A 50 32.61 -4.91 1.74
N ALA A 51 31.49 -4.45 2.32
CA ALA A 51 31.20 -3.02 2.47
C ALA A 51 32.06 -2.41 3.58
N ARG A 52 32.18 -3.09 4.73
CA ARG A 52 33.08 -2.66 5.83
C ARG A 52 34.52 -2.64 5.37
N ALA A 53 34.99 -3.69 4.68
CA ALA A 53 36.34 -3.75 4.15
C ALA A 53 36.64 -2.60 3.17
N ALA A 54 35.72 -2.33 2.24
CA ALA A 54 35.88 -1.24 1.28
C ALA A 54 35.85 0.15 1.97
N TRP A 55 34.98 0.34 2.96
CA TRP A 55 34.88 1.58 3.73
C TRP A 55 36.13 1.85 4.58
N LEU A 56 36.63 0.83 5.28
CA LEU A 56 37.85 0.95 6.09
C LEU A 56 39.08 1.24 5.20
N LYS A 57 39.18 0.57 4.04
CA LYS A 57 40.21 0.85 3.06
C LYS A 57 40.20 2.32 2.62
N GLU A 58 39.00 2.86 2.31
CA GLU A 58 38.84 4.26 1.90
C GLU A 58 39.16 5.25 3.02
N LYS A 59 38.71 4.99 4.28
CA LYS A 59 38.82 5.95 5.39
C LYS A 59 40.18 5.92 6.09
N LEU A 60 40.77 4.76 6.23
CA LEU A 60 42.03 4.57 6.96
C LEU A 60 43.26 4.41 6.03
N HIS A 61 43.02 4.46 4.69
CA HIS A 61 44.06 4.25 3.69
C HIS A 61 44.84 2.93 3.90
N ILE A 62 44.13 1.89 4.34
CA ILE A 62 44.71 0.55 4.57
C ILE A 62 44.79 -0.19 3.25
N ASP A 63 46.01 -0.47 2.81
CA ASP A 63 46.26 -1.23 1.55
C ASP A 63 46.64 -2.70 1.81
N VAL A 64 46.71 -3.12 3.08
CA VAL A 64 47.28 -4.41 3.50
C VAL A 64 46.20 -5.31 4.10
N TYR A 65 45.20 -5.69 3.29
CA TYR A 65 44.41 -6.86 3.64
C TYR A 65 44.99 -8.12 3.01
N PRO A 66 44.84 -9.30 3.65
CA PRO A 66 45.18 -10.57 3.00
C PRO A 66 44.41 -10.71 1.66
N GLU A 67 45.05 -11.26 0.66
CA GLU A 67 44.38 -11.62 -0.59
C GLU A 67 43.46 -12.82 -0.35
N VAL A 68 42.16 -12.61 -0.42
CA VAL A 68 41.15 -13.64 -0.20
C VAL A 68 40.36 -13.88 -1.48
N GLU A 69 40.12 -15.14 -1.81
CA GLU A 69 39.31 -15.53 -2.97
C GLU A 69 37.82 -15.66 -2.59
N CYS A 70 37.06 -14.54 -2.65
CA CYS A 70 35.60 -14.51 -2.39
C CYS A 70 34.85 -14.92 -3.67
N LYS A 71 34.72 -16.21 -3.94
CA LYS A 71 34.08 -16.74 -5.18
C LYS A 71 32.58 -16.43 -5.21
N GLU A 72 31.84 -16.79 -4.18
CA GLU A 72 30.40 -16.59 -4.11
C GLU A 72 30.02 -15.12 -4.25
N TYR A 73 30.73 -14.23 -3.55
CA TYR A 73 30.51 -12.80 -3.64
C TYR A 73 30.80 -12.27 -5.06
N LYS A 74 31.93 -12.67 -5.65
CA LYS A 74 32.32 -12.25 -7.01
C LYS A 74 31.34 -12.74 -8.07
N GLU A 75 30.91 -14.00 -7.99
CA GLU A 75 29.92 -14.60 -8.89
C GLU A 75 28.56 -13.89 -8.76
N THR A 76 28.13 -13.60 -7.53
CA THR A 76 26.89 -12.86 -7.29
C THR A 76 26.97 -11.44 -7.84
N LEU A 77 28.07 -10.75 -7.62
CA LEU A 77 28.28 -9.40 -8.16
C LEU A 77 28.33 -9.39 -9.69
N GLN A 78 28.98 -10.39 -10.32
CA GLN A 78 28.97 -10.56 -11.78
C GLN A 78 27.57 -10.81 -12.32
N ARG A 79 26.78 -11.66 -11.66
CA ARG A 79 25.39 -11.95 -12.02
C ARG A 79 24.51 -10.72 -11.89
N LEU A 80 24.64 -9.95 -10.82
CA LEU A 80 23.91 -8.70 -10.61
C LEU A 80 24.32 -7.63 -11.61
N SER A 81 25.65 -7.52 -11.91
CA SER A 81 26.24 -6.48 -12.77
C SER A 81 25.58 -5.09 -12.57
N PRO A 82 25.59 -4.53 -11.35
CA PRO A 82 24.78 -3.38 -10.98
C PRO A 82 25.21 -2.12 -11.74
N THR A 83 24.24 -1.36 -12.26
CA THR A 83 24.48 -0.10 -12.99
C THR A 83 23.71 1.08 -12.41
N SER A 84 22.47 0.87 -12.01
CA SER A 84 21.59 1.88 -11.42
C SER A 84 20.57 1.23 -10.49
N ALA A 85 19.84 2.04 -9.73
CA ALA A 85 18.79 1.57 -8.83
C ALA A 85 17.46 2.28 -9.12
N THR A 86 16.35 1.60 -8.82
CA THR A 86 14.99 2.11 -8.96
C THR A 86 14.24 1.80 -7.68
N LEU A 87 13.62 2.82 -7.06
CA LEU A 87 12.66 2.62 -5.99
C LEU A 87 11.33 2.18 -6.61
N VAL A 88 10.83 1.03 -6.21
CA VAL A 88 9.60 0.45 -6.74
C VAL A 88 8.51 0.53 -5.69
N PHE A 89 7.37 1.07 -6.09
CA PHE A 89 6.19 1.24 -5.25
C PHE A 89 5.00 0.52 -5.89
N PRO A 90 4.69 -0.72 -5.48
CA PRO A 90 3.38 -1.32 -5.73
C PRO A 90 2.30 -0.55 -5.00
N ALA A 91 1.34 0.01 -5.73
CA ALA A 91 0.23 0.78 -5.17
C ALA A 91 -0.55 -0.03 -4.13
N ALA A 92 -1.40 0.64 -3.35
CA ALA A 92 -2.24 0.01 -2.34
C ALA A 92 -3.04 -1.19 -2.89
N HIS A 93 -3.25 -2.22 -2.06
CA HIS A 93 -4.10 -3.35 -2.39
C HIS A 93 -5.39 -3.29 -1.58
N ILE A 94 -6.52 -3.20 -2.27
CA ILE A 94 -7.82 -2.90 -1.66
C ILE A 94 -8.35 -4.00 -0.72
N ASN A 95 -7.87 -5.25 -0.87
CA ASN A 95 -8.42 -6.41 -0.14
C ASN A 95 -7.53 -6.92 1.01
N SER A 96 -6.42 -6.24 1.32
CA SER A 96 -5.51 -6.65 2.41
C SER A 96 -5.13 -5.44 3.26
N PRO A 97 -5.48 -5.42 4.56
CA PRO A 97 -5.15 -4.31 5.44
C PRO A 97 -3.66 -3.95 5.47
N ALA A 98 -2.78 -4.94 5.58
CA ALA A 98 -1.33 -4.72 5.60
C ALA A 98 -0.79 -4.13 4.28
N SER A 99 -1.44 -4.45 3.15
CA SER A 99 -1.03 -3.99 1.82
C SER A 99 -1.72 -2.69 1.38
N MET A 100 -2.67 -2.16 2.16
CA MET A 100 -3.40 -0.94 1.80
C MET A 100 -2.52 0.32 1.91
N PHE A 101 -1.46 0.32 2.71
CA PHE A 101 -0.46 1.40 2.74
C PHE A 101 0.46 1.42 1.53
N GLY A 102 0.45 0.36 0.71
CA GLY A 102 1.46 0.13 -0.31
C GLY A 102 2.64 -0.68 0.22
N HIS A 103 3.68 -0.73 -0.58
CA HIS A 103 4.96 -1.37 -0.24
C HIS A 103 6.07 -0.64 -0.98
N THR A 104 7.31 -0.71 -0.50
CA THR A 104 8.47 -0.27 -1.29
C THR A 104 9.58 -1.30 -1.25
N PHE A 105 10.28 -1.41 -2.35
CA PHE A 105 11.49 -2.20 -2.49
C PHE A 105 12.41 -1.60 -3.55
N LEU A 106 13.66 -2.01 -3.59
CA LEU A 106 14.63 -1.50 -4.57
C LEU A 106 14.85 -2.52 -5.69
N ARG A 107 14.85 -2.06 -6.94
CA ARG A 107 15.32 -2.84 -8.07
C ARG A 107 16.75 -2.40 -8.43
N ILE A 108 17.66 -3.35 -8.48
CA ILE A 108 19.02 -3.14 -8.96
C ILE A 108 19.04 -3.47 -10.46
N ASN A 109 19.26 -2.45 -11.26
CA ASN A 109 19.34 -2.59 -12.70
C ASN A 109 20.73 -3.12 -13.10
N SER A 110 20.76 -4.02 -14.04
CA SER A 110 21.99 -4.61 -14.56
C SER A 110 22.40 -3.97 -15.89
N LYS A 111 23.60 -4.29 -16.36
CA LYS A 111 24.06 -3.94 -17.72
C LYS A 111 23.22 -4.56 -18.84
N TYR A 112 22.39 -5.55 -18.54
CA TYR A 112 21.50 -6.19 -19.51
C TYR A 112 20.27 -5.32 -19.75
N ASN A 113 19.88 -5.16 -21.02
CA ASN A 113 18.78 -4.26 -21.40
C ASN A 113 17.37 -4.74 -20.98
N SER A 114 17.26 -5.89 -20.32
CA SER A 114 15.98 -6.40 -19.83
C SER A 114 15.77 -6.08 -18.35
N LYS A 115 14.82 -5.22 -18.05
CA LYS A 115 14.44 -4.92 -16.67
C LYS A 115 13.93 -6.15 -15.89
N LEU A 116 13.43 -7.17 -16.59
CA LEU A 116 12.98 -8.43 -15.97
C LEU A 116 14.12 -9.30 -15.44
N LEU A 117 15.33 -9.12 -15.99
CA LEU A 117 16.54 -9.81 -15.52
C LEU A 117 17.23 -9.06 -14.36
N ALA A 118 16.68 -7.95 -13.93
CA ALA A 118 17.14 -7.22 -12.74
C ALA A 118 16.79 -7.98 -11.45
N TYR A 119 17.37 -7.56 -10.35
CA TYR A 119 17.10 -8.12 -9.03
C TYR A 119 16.38 -7.11 -8.15
N ALA A 120 15.50 -7.61 -7.29
CA ALA A 120 14.81 -6.83 -6.27
C ALA A 120 15.46 -7.08 -4.90
N ILE A 121 15.84 -6.00 -4.23
CA ILE A 121 16.14 -6.01 -2.79
C ILE A 121 14.83 -5.74 -2.08
N ASN A 122 14.38 -6.69 -1.29
CA ASN A 122 13.16 -6.60 -0.53
C ASN A 122 13.44 -6.81 0.96
N TYR A 123 12.75 -6.09 1.83
CA TYR A 123 12.75 -6.30 3.27
C TYR A 123 11.33 -6.60 3.71
N ALA A 124 11.14 -7.70 4.41
CA ALA A 124 9.81 -8.15 4.82
C ALA A 124 9.86 -8.83 6.19
N ALA A 125 8.74 -8.76 6.91
CA ALA A 125 8.55 -9.55 8.12
C ALA A 125 8.54 -11.05 7.78
N ASP A 126 9.22 -11.84 8.60
CA ASP A 126 9.10 -13.30 8.62
C ASP A 126 7.80 -13.67 9.35
N ALA A 127 6.70 -13.52 8.64
CA ALA A 127 5.35 -13.72 9.15
C ALA A 127 4.52 -14.47 8.12
N ASP A 128 3.81 -15.50 8.58
CA ASP A 128 2.86 -16.26 7.77
C ASP A 128 1.42 -15.81 8.13
N PRO A 129 0.79 -14.94 7.33
CA PRO A 129 -0.54 -14.43 7.62
C PRO A 129 -1.61 -15.54 7.57
N ASP A 130 -1.37 -16.64 6.84
CA ASP A 130 -2.34 -17.74 6.71
C ASP A 130 -2.36 -18.62 7.96
N LYS A 131 -1.27 -18.63 8.75
CA LYS A 131 -1.16 -19.40 10.00
C LYS A 131 -1.50 -18.61 11.26
N THR A 132 -1.63 -17.29 11.16
CA THR A 132 -1.82 -16.43 12.33
C THR A 132 -3.18 -15.74 12.26
N ASN A 133 -3.94 -15.73 13.37
CA ASN A 133 -5.16 -14.93 13.47
C ASN A 133 -4.83 -13.46 13.18
N GLY A 134 -5.65 -12.80 12.34
CA GLY A 134 -5.40 -11.44 11.87
C GLY A 134 -5.22 -10.40 12.98
N VAL A 135 -5.89 -10.56 14.14
CA VAL A 135 -5.72 -9.67 15.31
C VAL A 135 -4.34 -9.91 15.95
N VAL A 136 -3.95 -11.16 16.15
CA VAL A 136 -2.63 -11.52 16.69
C VAL A 136 -1.52 -11.08 15.74
N PHE A 137 -1.75 -11.23 14.43
CA PHE A 137 -0.83 -10.74 13.40
C PHE A 137 -0.61 -9.22 13.50
N ALA A 138 -1.71 -8.46 13.62
CA ALA A 138 -1.64 -7.01 13.76
C ALA A 138 -0.92 -6.58 15.05
N ILE A 139 -1.27 -7.17 16.21
CA ILE A 139 -0.64 -6.85 17.49
C ILE A 139 0.86 -7.15 17.45
N LYS A 140 1.28 -8.32 16.98
CA LYS A 140 2.70 -8.66 16.84
C LYS A 140 3.43 -7.69 15.91
N GLY A 141 2.82 -7.32 14.79
CA GLY A 141 3.40 -6.35 13.86
C GLY A 141 3.56 -4.94 14.45
N LEU A 142 2.63 -4.53 15.32
CA LEU A 142 2.70 -3.22 15.99
C LEU A 142 3.80 -3.16 17.05
N PHE A 143 4.05 -4.27 17.77
CA PHE A 143 4.93 -4.31 18.94
C PHE A 143 6.24 -5.07 18.71
N GLY A 144 6.67 -5.27 17.43
CA GLY A 144 7.95 -5.89 17.10
C GLY A 144 7.99 -7.41 17.34
N GLY A 145 6.84 -8.08 17.25
CA GLY A 145 6.74 -9.54 17.43
C GLY A 145 7.17 -10.38 16.22
N TYR A 146 7.74 -9.75 15.18
CA TYR A 146 8.30 -10.39 14.00
C TYR A 146 9.74 -9.95 13.76
N PHE A 147 10.50 -10.82 13.12
CA PHE A 147 11.79 -10.45 12.55
C PHE A 147 11.60 -10.01 11.09
N GLY A 148 12.32 -8.97 10.71
CA GLY A 148 12.44 -8.55 9.34
C GLY A 148 13.75 -9.04 8.75
N THR A 149 13.71 -9.49 7.51
CA THR A 149 14.89 -9.97 6.80
C THR A 149 14.98 -9.37 5.40
N TYR A 150 16.21 -9.14 4.97
CA TYR A 150 16.47 -8.77 3.59
C TYR A 150 16.50 -10.00 2.69
N SER A 151 15.98 -9.83 1.49
CA SER A 151 16.05 -10.85 0.44
C SER A 151 16.43 -10.24 -0.90
N LEU A 152 17.21 -10.97 -1.69
CA LEU A 152 17.59 -10.63 -3.05
C LEU A 152 16.94 -11.62 -4.00
N LEU A 153 15.93 -11.17 -4.73
CA LEU A 153 15.07 -12.01 -5.57
C LEU A 153 15.09 -11.50 -7.03
N PRO A 154 14.86 -12.38 -8.02
CA PRO A 154 14.63 -11.93 -9.38
C PRO A 154 13.44 -10.96 -9.46
N TYR A 155 13.62 -9.82 -10.12
CA TYR A 155 12.57 -8.78 -10.18
C TYR A 155 11.27 -9.28 -10.82
N TYR A 156 11.36 -10.19 -11.79
CA TYR A 156 10.16 -10.76 -12.44
C TYR A 156 9.27 -11.53 -11.45
N GLU A 157 9.83 -12.15 -10.41
CA GLU A 157 9.06 -12.83 -9.37
C GLU A 157 8.25 -11.84 -8.54
N LYS A 158 8.85 -10.73 -8.14
CA LYS A 158 8.16 -9.65 -7.44
C LYS A 158 7.12 -8.95 -8.32
N LEU A 159 7.38 -8.76 -9.59
CA LEU A 159 6.37 -8.26 -10.52
C LEU A 159 5.17 -9.22 -10.64
N LYS A 160 5.44 -10.53 -10.72
CA LYS A 160 4.38 -11.54 -10.79
C LYS A 160 3.54 -11.53 -9.51
N GLU A 161 4.18 -11.43 -8.34
CA GLU A 161 3.50 -11.32 -7.05
C GLU A 161 2.57 -10.10 -7.02
N TYR A 162 3.11 -8.90 -7.21
CA TYR A 162 2.33 -7.67 -7.05
C TYR A 162 1.36 -7.41 -8.21
N ARG A 163 1.83 -7.49 -9.44
CA ARG A 163 1.04 -7.11 -10.61
C ARG A 163 0.00 -8.16 -11.01
N ASP A 164 0.37 -9.44 -10.92
CA ASP A 164 -0.45 -10.53 -11.43
C ASP A 164 -1.30 -11.16 -10.31
N ALA A 165 -0.70 -11.56 -9.19
CA ALA A 165 -1.42 -12.20 -8.09
C ALA A 165 -2.19 -11.19 -7.23
N GLU A 166 -1.57 -10.08 -6.80
CA GLU A 166 -2.22 -9.06 -5.98
C GLU A 166 -2.97 -8.00 -6.80
N SER A 167 -2.78 -7.98 -8.13
CA SER A 167 -3.43 -7.04 -9.04
C SER A 167 -3.17 -5.56 -8.70
N ARG A 168 -1.95 -5.23 -8.29
CA ARG A 168 -1.49 -3.88 -7.93
C ARG A 168 -0.77 -3.23 -9.09
N ASP A 169 -1.10 -2.00 -9.36
CA ASP A 169 -0.32 -1.13 -10.25
C ASP A 169 1.06 -0.87 -9.62
N VAL A 170 2.09 -0.83 -10.46
CA VAL A 170 3.48 -0.67 -10.00
C VAL A 170 4.06 0.61 -10.57
N TRP A 171 4.52 1.48 -9.67
CA TRP A 171 5.28 2.67 -9.99
C TRP A 171 6.75 2.43 -9.79
N GLU A 172 7.56 2.80 -10.77
CA GLU A 172 9.00 2.66 -10.77
C GLU A 172 9.64 4.07 -10.83
N TYR A 173 10.33 4.44 -9.77
CA TYR A 173 11.02 5.72 -9.62
C TYR A 173 12.51 5.48 -9.78
N ASP A 174 13.06 5.79 -10.95
CA ASP A 174 14.48 5.59 -11.22
C ASP A 174 15.29 6.60 -10.41
N LEU A 175 16.31 6.13 -9.71
CA LEU A 175 17.17 6.93 -8.84
C LEU A 175 18.38 7.48 -9.61
N ASN A 176 18.83 8.67 -9.26
CA ASN A 176 20.00 9.30 -9.89
C ASN A 176 21.33 8.90 -9.23
N PHE A 177 21.39 7.70 -8.67
CA PHE A 177 22.62 7.16 -8.10
C PHE A 177 23.60 6.75 -9.19
N SER A 178 24.89 7.08 -8.96
CA SER A 178 26.00 6.57 -9.78
C SER A 178 26.20 5.06 -9.57
N GLN A 179 26.89 4.42 -10.49
CA GLN A 179 27.23 2.99 -10.36
C GLN A 179 28.02 2.70 -9.07
N ALA A 180 28.91 3.60 -8.67
CA ALA A 180 29.69 3.45 -7.43
C ALA A 180 28.80 3.49 -6.18
N GLU A 181 27.79 4.38 -6.14
CA GLU A 181 26.81 4.45 -5.05
C GLU A 181 25.94 3.19 -5.00
N VAL A 182 25.48 2.70 -6.15
CA VAL A 182 24.73 1.43 -6.22
C VAL A 182 25.57 0.24 -5.77
N LEU A 183 26.86 0.24 -6.08
CA LEU A 183 27.79 -0.81 -5.63
C LEU A 183 27.96 -0.79 -4.10
N LYS A 184 28.01 0.38 -3.45
CA LYS A 184 28.01 0.48 -1.98
C LYS A 184 26.76 -0.17 -1.38
N MET A 185 25.59 0.13 -1.94
CA MET A 185 24.32 -0.47 -1.52
C MET A 185 24.33 -2.01 -1.67
N VAL A 186 24.80 -2.52 -2.81
CA VAL A 186 24.84 -3.97 -3.07
C VAL A 186 25.83 -4.68 -2.14
N ARG A 187 26.96 -4.06 -1.83
CA ARG A 187 27.94 -4.60 -0.85
C ARG A 187 27.30 -4.70 0.54
N HIS A 188 26.62 -3.64 0.97
CA HIS A 188 25.98 -3.66 2.28
C HIS A 188 24.82 -4.66 2.35
N MET A 189 24.05 -4.77 1.25
CA MET A 189 23.01 -5.79 1.15
C MET A 189 23.58 -7.22 1.27
N TRP A 190 24.78 -7.48 0.73
CA TRP A 190 25.47 -8.75 0.90
C TRP A 190 25.76 -9.06 2.37
N GLU A 191 26.25 -8.06 3.12
CA GLU A 191 26.52 -8.19 4.57
C GLU A 191 25.28 -8.46 5.41
N LEU A 192 24.13 -7.90 4.99
CA LEU A 192 22.85 -8.08 5.65
C LEU A 192 22.18 -9.42 5.32
N ASN A 193 22.68 -10.17 4.36
CA ASN A 193 22.11 -11.45 3.97
C ASN A 193 22.18 -12.46 5.14
N GLY A 194 21.04 -13.04 5.49
CA GLY A 194 20.91 -13.99 6.60
C GLY A 194 20.93 -13.35 8.00
N THR A 195 20.89 -12.02 8.10
CA THR A 195 20.70 -11.30 9.36
C THR A 195 19.26 -10.85 9.53
N HIS A 196 18.89 -10.50 10.74
CA HIS A 196 17.55 -10.02 11.06
C HIS A 196 17.58 -8.78 11.96
N SER A 197 16.46 -8.02 11.93
CA SER A 197 16.12 -6.97 12.88
C SER A 197 14.67 -7.14 13.31
N TYR A 198 14.25 -6.55 14.43
CA TYR A 198 12.83 -6.51 14.76
C TYR A 198 12.08 -5.70 13.71
N TYR A 199 10.90 -6.19 13.36
CA TYR A 199 10.04 -5.55 12.36
C TYR A 199 8.85 -4.89 13.04
N TYR A 200 8.71 -3.58 12.84
CA TYR A 200 7.59 -2.78 13.35
C TYR A 200 6.79 -2.21 12.17
N PHE A 201 5.50 -2.48 12.11
CA PHE A 201 4.67 -2.07 10.97
C PHE A 201 4.66 -0.56 10.74
N PHE A 202 4.76 0.25 11.79
CA PHE A 202 4.71 1.71 11.67
C PHE A 202 6.07 2.39 11.57
N THR A 203 7.13 1.83 12.09
CA THR A 203 8.43 2.50 12.17
C THR A 203 9.50 1.81 11.33
N GLU A 204 9.94 0.62 11.71
CA GLU A 204 11.05 -0.09 11.08
C GLU A 204 10.54 -1.14 10.08
N ASN A 205 9.71 -0.68 9.14
CA ASN A 205 9.08 -1.52 8.12
C ASN A 205 9.93 -1.61 6.83
N CYS A 206 9.35 -2.22 5.80
CA CYS A 206 10.00 -2.37 4.50
C CYS A 206 10.52 -1.04 3.93
N SER A 207 9.73 0.03 4.05
CA SER A 207 10.05 1.32 3.44
C SER A 207 11.16 2.06 4.18
N TYR A 208 11.18 2.01 5.50
CA TYR A 208 12.26 2.54 6.34
C TYR A 208 13.61 1.91 5.96
N ASN A 209 13.63 0.59 5.80
CA ASN A 209 14.83 -0.15 5.45
C ASN A 209 15.32 0.14 4.01
N MET A 210 14.40 0.51 3.09
CA MET A 210 14.81 0.99 1.77
C MET A 210 15.44 2.39 1.83
N LEU A 211 14.94 3.28 2.69
CA LEU A 211 15.58 4.60 2.92
C LEU A 211 17.00 4.42 3.47
N TRP A 212 17.18 3.53 4.42
CA TRP A 212 18.49 3.23 4.99
C TRP A 212 19.49 2.78 3.91
N LEU A 213 19.11 1.85 3.03
CA LEU A 213 19.96 1.42 1.93
C LEU A 213 20.31 2.57 0.96
N MET A 214 19.36 3.50 0.72
CA MET A 214 19.63 4.68 -0.10
C MET A 214 20.61 5.65 0.56
N GLU A 215 20.56 5.82 1.88
CA GLU A 215 21.54 6.61 2.65
C GLU A 215 22.94 5.96 2.65
N ILE A 216 23.02 4.63 2.69
CA ILE A 216 24.29 3.91 2.52
C ILE A 216 24.91 4.19 1.14
N ALA A 217 24.07 4.23 0.09
CA ALA A 217 24.54 4.58 -1.26
C ALA A 217 25.11 6.02 -1.31
N ARG A 218 24.34 6.98 -0.76
CA ARG A 218 24.70 8.41 -0.74
C ARG A 218 24.56 8.98 0.68
N PRO A 219 25.64 8.97 1.48
CA PRO A 219 25.60 9.43 2.88
C PRO A 219 25.25 10.92 3.08
N SER A 220 25.26 11.71 2.01
CA SER A 220 24.87 13.12 2.08
C SER A 220 23.35 13.36 2.12
N VAL A 221 22.52 12.34 1.81
CA VAL A 221 21.06 12.41 1.99
C VAL A 221 20.67 11.83 3.35
N HIS A 222 19.67 12.43 3.97
CA HIS A 222 19.23 12.06 5.32
C HIS A 222 17.72 11.79 5.31
N LEU A 223 17.31 10.76 4.57
CA LEU A 223 15.90 10.45 4.26
C LEU A 223 15.11 10.05 5.49
N ARG A 224 15.75 9.32 6.43
CA ARG A 224 15.11 8.83 7.65
C ARG A 224 14.81 9.95 8.65
N ASN A 225 15.51 11.08 8.60
CA ASN A 225 15.28 12.23 9.47
C ASN A 225 13.90 12.89 9.28
N TYR A 226 13.21 12.58 8.18
CA TYR A 226 11.85 13.05 7.93
C TYR A 226 10.78 12.27 8.73
N PHE A 227 11.15 11.15 9.36
CA PHE A 227 10.23 10.25 10.04
C PHE A 227 10.57 10.16 11.52
N SER A 228 9.61 10.51 12.37
CA SER A 228 9.81 10.50 13.83
C SER A 228 9.10 9.33 14.52
N TYR A 229 7.91 8.94 14.05
CA TYR A 229 7.09 7.91 14.70
C TYR A 229 6.27 7.04 13.72
N GLU A 230 6.27 7.36 12.43
CA GLU A 230 5.64 6.51 11.41
C GLU A 230 6.34 6.62 10.07
N VAL A 231 6.43 5.50 9.36
CA VAL A 231 7.02 5.42 8.03
C VAL A 231 6.00 4.79 7.09
N ILE A 232 5.29 5.63 6.35
CA ILE A 232 4.32 5.19 5.35
C ILE A 232 5.03 5.01 4.01
N PRO A 233 4.83 3.89 3.29
CA PRO A 233 5.52 3.62 2.02
C PRO A 233 5.45 4.76 1.00
N LEU A 234 4.28 5.37 0.82
CA LEU A 234 4.14 6.50 -0.11
C LEU A 234 4.91 7.75 0.36
N GLU A 235 4.97 8.00 1.67
CA GLU A 235 5.74 9.12 2.23
C GLU A 235 7.23 8.97 1.97
N THR A 236 7.76 7.74 1.96
CA THR A 236 9.17 7.51 1.62
C THR A 236 9.48 7.87 0.16
N VAL A 237 8.53 7.69 -0.74
CA VAL A 237 8.65 8.13 -2.14
C VAL A 237 8.58 9.66 -2.24
N HIS A 238 7.69 10.31 -1.46
CA HIS A 238 7.64 11.77 -1.38
C HIS A 238 8.97 12.37 -0.89
N VAL A 239 9.55 11.80 0.17
CA VAL A 239 10.85 12.25 0.69
C VAL A 239 11.97 12.04 -0.34
N ALA A 240 12.02 10.88 -1.00
CA ALA A 240 12.98 10.64 -2.07
C ALA A 240 12.85 11.65 -3.23
N LYS A 241 11.62 12.09 -3.53
CA LYS A 241 11.38 13.15 -4.51
C LYS A 241 11.83 14.52 -4.01
N GLN A 242 11.56 14.84 -2.76
CA GLN A 242 11.92 16.11 -2.11
C GLN A 242 13.45 16.29 -2.05
N GLU A 243 14.19 15.22 -1.75
CA GLU A 243 15.64 15.18 -1.74
C GLU A 243 16.27 15.14 -3.16
N GLY A 244 15.45 15.17 -4.21
CA GLY A 244 15.91 15.25 -5.60
C GLY A 244 16.62 14.00 -6.09
N ILE A 245 16.44 12.84 -5.46
CA ILE A 245 17.08 11.59 -5.87
C ILE A 245 16.30 10.81 -6.93
N ILE A 246 15.06 11.19 -7.22
CA ILE A 246 14.25 10.59 -8.30
C ILE A 246 14.50 11.33 -9.62
N SER A 247 14.90 10.59 -10.66
CA SER A 247 15.17 11.10 -12.01
C SER A 247 14.00 10.91 -12.97
N THR A 248 13.48 9.69 -13.11
CA THR A 248 12.36 9.36 -14.01
C THR A 248 11.31 8.52 -13.32
N ILE A 249 10.08 8.58 -13.87
CA ILE A 249 8.92 7.88 -13.31
C ILE A 249 8.30 7.02 -14.40
N ASN A 250 8.20 5.73 -14.14
CA ASN A 250 7.58 4.74 -15.01
C ASN A 250 6.38 4.09 -14.32
N TYR A 251 5.40 3.68 -15.11
CA TYR A 251 4.17 3.06 -14.63
C TYR A 251 3.94 1.72 -15.33
N ARG A 252 3.51 0.73 -14.57
CA ARG A 252 3.13 -0.60 -15.07
C ARG A 252 1.75 -0.97 -14.56
N GLU A 253 0.85 -1.21 -15.50
CA GLU A 253 -0.51 -1.65 -15.21
C GLU A 253 -0.54 -3.04 -14.57
N SER A 254 -1.41 -3.20 -13.59
CA SER A 254 -1.82 -4.50 -13.05
C SER A 254 -2.72 -5.27 -14.03
N LYS A 255 -2.95 -6.55 -13.75
CA LYS A 255 -3.97 -7.35 -14.44
C LYS A 255 -5.36 -6.74 -14.28
N ARG A 256 -5.68 -6.24 -13.07
CA ARG A 256 -6.96 -5.57 -12.80
C ARG A 256 -7.15 -4.34 -13.69
N THR A 257 -6.18 -3.46 -13.73
CA THR A 257 -6.25 -2.22 -14.54
C THR A 257 -6.41 -2.54 -16.02
N LYS A 258 -5.70 -3.54 -16.54
CA LYS A 258 -5.85 -4.00 -17.92
C LYS A 258 -7.25 -4.55 -18.21
N LEU A 259 -7.77 -5.42 -17.36
CA LEU A 259 -9.10 -6.00 -17.53
C LEU A 259 -10.19 -4.93 -17.48
N LEU A 260 -10.13 -3.99 -16.53
CA LEU A 260 -11.05 -2.85 -16.47
C LEU A 260 -10.95 -1.92 -17.71
N ARG A 261 -9.78 -1.86 -18.35
CA ARG A 261 -9.64 -1.16 -19.63
C ARG A 261 -10.34 -1.91 -20.75
N TYR A 262 -10.21 -3.24 -20.84
CA TYR A 262 -10.94 -4.04 -21.83
C TYR A 262 -12.45 -3.98 -21.63
N GLU A 263 -12.94 -3.91 -20.40
CA GLU A 263 -14.35 -3.66 -20.10
C GLU A 263 -14.92 -2.42 -20.81
N LYS A 264 -14.11 -1.34 -20.87
CA LYS A 264 -14.50 -0.09 -21.54
C LYS A 264 -14.38 -0.15 -23.07
N LEU A 265 -13.62 -1.08 -23.63
CA LEU A 265 -13.40 -1.26 -25.06
C LEU A 265 -14.38 -2.26 -25.68
N LEU A 266 -14.89 -3.17 -24.87
CA LEU A 266 -15.88 -4.16 -25.27
C LEU A 266 -17.29 -3.55 -25.24
N ASP A 267 -18.09 -3.83 -26.24
CA ASP A 267 -19.50 -3.47 -26.24
C ASP A 267 -20.35 -4.45 -25.41
N SER A 268 -21.62 -4.15 -25.19
CA SER A 268 -22.51 -4.97 -24.35
C SER A 268 -22.69 -6.42 -24.86
N LYS A 269 -22.51 -6.67 -26.15
CA LYS A 269 -22.60 -8.00 -26.77
C LYS A 269 -21.33 -8.82 -26.53
N THR A 270 -20.17 -8.17 -26.56
CA THR A 270 -18.85 -8.82 -26.49
C THR A 270 -18.27 -8.86 -25.10
N LEU A 271 -18.75 -8.01 -24.20
CA LEU A 271 -18.28 -7.90 -22.81
C LEU A 271 -18.29 -9.23 -22.02
N PRO A 272 -19.31 -10.10 -22.08
CA PRO A 272 -19.29 -11.36 -21.33
C PRO A 272 -18.44 -12.46 -22.00
N LEU A 273 -18.01 -12.29 -23.25
CA LEU A 273 -17.36 -13.34 -24.03
C LEU A 273 -15.99 -13.77 -23.47
N PRO A 274 -15.13 -12.89 -22.94
CA PRO A 274 -13.85 -13.30 -22.35
C PRO A 274 -14.01 -14.34 -21.23
N LYS A 275 -14.97 -14.15 -20.31
CA LYS A 275 -15.26 -15.13 -19.26
C LYS A 275 -15.74 -16.45 -19.84
N LYS A 276 -16.67 -16.43 -20.80
CA LYS A 276 -17.22 -17.63 -21.47
C LYS A 276 -16.15 -18.43 -22.19
N LEU A 277 -15.18 -17.78 -22.84
CA LEU A 277 -14.06 -18.46 -23.49
C LEU A 277 -13.11 -19.12 -22.48
N VAL A 278 -12.89 -18.48 -21.32
CA VAL A 278 -12.00 -19.01 -20.28
C VAL A 278 -12.67 -20.14 -19.50
N SER A 279 -13.97 -20.05 -19.22
CA SER A 279 -14.77 -21.13 -18.60
C SER A 279 -15.10 -22.30 -19.54
N SER A 280 -14.79 -22.16 -20.84
CA SER A 280 -15.15 -23.11 -21.90
C SER A 280 -16.67 -23.22 -22.16
N ASP A 281 -17.45 -22.23 -21.78
CA ASP A 281 -18.88 -22.12 -22.10
C ASP A 281 -19.13 -21.67 -23.55
N MET A 282 -18.06 -21.28 -24.25
CA MET A 282 -18.06 -20.91 -25.67
C MET A 282 -16.78 -21.41 -26.34
N ASP A 283 -16.88 -21.93 -27.57
CA ASP A 283 -15.69 -22.28 -28.33
C ASP A 283 -15.08 -21.04 -29.02
N ILE A 284 -13.75 -21.02 -29.13
CA ILE A 284 -13.01 -19.96 -29.83
C ILE A 284 -13.43 -19.87 -31.30
N GLN A 285 -13.79 -21.00 -31.96
CA GLN A 285 -14.25 -21.03 -33.34
C GLN A 285 -15.58 -20.30 -33.53
N ASP A 286 -16.48 -20.35 -32.53
CA ASP A 286 -17.75 -19.61 -32.59
C ASP A 286 -17.51 -18.10 -32.61
N LEU A 287 -16.56 -17.62 -31.80
CA LEU A 287 -16.13 -16.22 -31.84
C LEU A 287 -15.52 -15.87 -33.21
N MET A 288 -14.62 -16.72 -33.71
CA MET A 288 -13.88 -16.44 -34.94
C MET A 288 -14.80 -16.42 -36.18
N SER A 289 -15.78 -17.32 -36.23
CA SER A 289 -16.74 -17.44 -37.36
C SER A 289 -17.90 -16.44 -37.31
N SER A 290 -18.16 -15.80 -36.16
CA SER A 290 -19.24 -14.82 -36.00
C SER A 290 -19.08 -13.65 -36.97
N ALA A 291 -20.06 -13.47 -37.88
CA ALA A 291 -20.09 -12.33 -38.81
C ALA A 291 -20.51 -11.01 -38.13
N ASP A 292 -21.24 -11.11 -37.03
CA ASP A 292 -21.82 -9.97 -36.30
C ASP A 292 -20.81 -9.27 -35.35
N ILE A 293 -19.62 -9.82 -35.15
CA ILE A 293 -18.58 -9.26 -34.29
C ILE A 293 -17.45 -8.73 -35.17
N SER A 294 -17.18 -7.44 -35.08
CA SER A 294 -16.10 -6.82 -35.85
C SER A 294 -14.72 -7.43 -35.50
N LYS A 295 -13.79 -7.35 -36.45
CA LYS A 295 -12.41 -7.81 -36.24
C LYS A 295 -11.77 -7.17 -35.01
N GLU A 296 -11.99 -5.89 -34.80
CA GLU A 296 -11.46 -5.15 -33.65
C GLU A 296 -12.04 -5.69 -32.32
N GLN A 297 -13.35 -5.91 -32.25
CA GLN A 297 -13.97 -6.50 -31.06
C GLN A 297 -13.50 -7.94 -30.82
N LYS A 298 -13.31 -8.77 -31.84
CA LYS A 298 -12.70 -10.10 -31.69
C LYS A 298 -11.30 -10.03 -31.12
N GLN A 299 -10.49 -9.05 -31.54
CA GLN A 299 -9.15 -8.82 -30.98
C GLN A 299 -9.21 -8.47 -29.48
N TYR A 300 -10.10 -7.54 -29.08
CA TYR A 300 -10.28 -7.16 -27.68
C TYR A 300 -10.80 -8.32 -26.81
N VAL A 301 -11.76 -9.10 -27.32
CA VAL A 301 -12.26 -10.30 -26.61
C VAL A 301 -11.13 -11.29 -26.35
N LEU A 302 -10.31 -11.60 -27.34
CA LEU A 302 -9.22 -12.55 -27.20
C LEU A 302 -8.10 -12.03 -26.28
N GLU A 303 -7.77 -10.74 -26.37
CA GLU A 303 -6.78 -10.09 -25.48
C GLU A 303 -7.28 -10.08 -24.03
N ALA A 304 -8.54 -9.69 -23.81
CA ALA A 304 -9.17 -9.75 -22.49
C ALA A 304 -9.26 -11.18 -21.95
N SER A 305 -9.54 -12.17 -22.81
CA SER A 305 -9.55 -13.59 -22.42
C SER A 305 -8.18 -14.07 -21.97
N ILE A 306 -7.11 -13.67 -22.65
CA ILE A 306 -5.74 -14.01 -22.26
C ILE A 306 -5.41 -13.39 -20.90
N GLU A 307 -5.67 -12.10 -20.69
CA GLU A 307 -5.42 -11.42 -19.42
C GLU A 307 -6.27 -12.01 -18.28
N TYR A 308 -7.53 -12.36 -18.54
CA TYR A 308 -8.42 -12.98 -17.56
C TYR A 308 -8.00 -14.43 -17.23
N LEU A 309 -7.54 -15.19 -18.23
CA LEU A 309 -6.99 -16.53 -18.04
C LEU A 309 -5.74 -16.50 -17.13
N GLU A 310 -4.83 -15.56 -17.39
CA GLU A 310 -3.63 -15.38 -16.57
C GLU A 310 -3.97 -14.93 -15.13
N TYR A 311 -4.97 -14.03 -14.98
CA TYR A 311 -5.49 -13.62 -13.66
C TYR A 311 -6.08 -14.81 -12.91
N SER A 312 -6.94 -15.59 -13.56
CA SER A 312 -7.57 -16.77 -12.97
C SER A 312 -6.53 -17.83 -12.56
N PHE A 313 -5.51 -18.04 -13.39
CA PHE A 313 -4.41 -18.94 -13.05
C PHE A 313 -3.59 -18.44 -11.85
N SER A 314 -3.34 -17.14 -11.76
CA SER A 314 -2.62 -16.56 -10.60
C SER A 314 -3.39 -16.71 -9.28
N LYS A 315 -4.72 -16.85 -9.34
CA LYS A 315 -5.60 -17.14 -8.19
C LYS A 315 -5.77 -18.65 -7.91
N ASN A 316 -4.94 -19.50 -8.52
CA ASN A 316 -5.00 -20.97 -8.38
C ASN A 316 -6.37 -21.58 -8.74
N SER A 317 -7.15 -20.91 -9.61
CA SER A 317 -8.49 -21.37 -9.98
C SER A 317 -8.49 -22.45 -11.07
N MET A 318 -7.32 -22.81 -11.63
CA MET A 318 -7.20 -23.84 -12.66
C MET A 318 -5.85 -24.56 -12.64
N LYS A 319 -5.80 -25.76 -13.24
CA LYS A 319 -4.57 -26.55 -13.37
C LYS A 319 -3.61 -25.96 -14.42
N LYS A 320 -2.31 -26.08 -14.19
CA LYS A 320 -1.27 -25.59 -15.12
C LYS A 320 -1.40 -26.14 -16.54
N SER A 321 -1.77 -27.42 -16.69
CA SER A 321 -1.96 -28.05 -18.00
C SER A 321 -3.13 -27.45 -18.79
N GLU A 322 -4.22 -27.12 -18.11
CA GLU A 322 -5.41 -26.47 -18.68
C GLU A 322 -5.07 -25.04 -19.10
N TYR A 323 -4.41 -24.30 -18.21
CA TYR A 323 -3.91 -22.95 -18.51
C TYR A 323 -3.06 -22.93 -19.78
N ILE A 324 -2.02 -23.75 -19.87
CA ILE A 324 -1.10 -23.78 -21.02
C ILE A 324 -1.87 -24.09 -22.31
N LYS A 325 -2.75 -25.09 -22.29
CA LYS A 325 -3.54 -25.49 -23.45
C LYS A 325 -4.44 -24.36 -23.95
N LEU A 326 -5.15 -23.70 -23.05
CA LEU A 326 -6.07 -22.62 -23.40
C LEU A 326 -5.32 -21.36 -23.83
N PHE A 327 -4.23 -21.01 -23.13
CA PHE A 327 -3.36 -19.90 -23.50
C PHE A 327 -2.83 -20.01 -24.93
N HIS A 328 -2.37 -21.20 -25.35
CA HIS A 328 -1.91 -21.41 -26.72
C HIS A 328 -3.04 -21.31 -27.75
N LYS A 329 -4.24 -21.80 -27.42
CA LYS A 329 -5.41 -21.69 -28.31
C LYS A 329 -5.81 -20.21 -28.50
N LEU A 330 -5.97 -19.46 -27.43
CA LEU A 330 -6.34 -18.06 -27.45
C LEU A 330 -5.28 -17.20 -28.15
N SER A 331 -4.00 -17.41 -27.83
CA SER A 331 -2.89 -16.69 -28.46
C SER A 331 -2.79 -16.92 -29.96
N ARG A 332 -3.00 -18.18 -30.42
CA ARG A 332 -3.03 -18.52 -31.83
C ARG A 332 -4.20 -17.84 -32.55
N ALA A 333 -5.41 -17.89 -31.98
CA ALA A 333 -6.58 -17.21 -32.52
C ALA A 333 -6.36 -15.70 -32.60
N ARG A 334 -5.76 -15.11 -31.52
CA ARG A 334 -5.44 -13.68 -31.52
C ARG A 334 -4.43 -13.32 -32.62
N ALA A 335 -3.37 -14.11 -32.79
CA ALA A 335 -2.34 -13.89 -33.80
C ALA A 335 -2.90 -13.95 -35.23
N SER A 336 -3.85 -14.85 -35.51
CA SER A 336 -4.49 -14.98 -36.85
C SER A 336 -5.27 -13.72 -37.29
N LEU A 337 -5.70 -12.88 -36.34
CA LEU A 337 -6.37 -11.62 -36.62
C LEU A 337 -5.40 -10.47 -36.99
N GLY A 338 -4.08 -10.70 -36.93
CA GLY A 338 -3.06 -9.72 -37.28
C GLY A 338 -2.90 -8.58 -36.28
N SER A 339 -2.29 -7.47 -36.72
CA SER A 339 -2.02 -6.31 -35.86
C SER A 339 -3.30 -5.63 -35.38
N ALA A 340 -3.30 -5.17 -34.13
CA ALA A 340 -4.33 -4.32 -33.56
C ALA A 340 -3.85 -2.87 -33.48
N LYS A 341 -4.78 -1.94 -33.34
CA LYS A 341 -4.45 -0.57 -32.98
C LYS A 341 -3.79 -0.54 -31.61
N VAL A 342 -2.65 0.13 -31.50
CA VAL A 342 -2.00 0.35 -30.21
C VAL A 342 -2.90 1.25 -29.35
N GLN A 343 -3.43 0.69 -28.29
CA GLN A 343 -4.22 1.45 -27.34
C GLN A 343 -3.29 2.34 -26.47
N LYS A 344 -3.60 3.64 -26.43
CA LYS A 344 -2.89 4.54 -25.49
C LYS A 344 -3.29 4.19 -24.08
N ILE A 345 -2.33 3.79 -23.27
CA ILE A 345 -2.52 3.55 -21.84
C ILE A 345 -2.78 4.89 -21.16
N LYS A 346 -3.99 5.08 -20.63
CA LYS A 346 -4.28 6.21 -19.76
C LYS A 346 -3.65 5.91 -18.40
N ARG A 347 -2.54 6.54 -18.09
CA ARG A 347 -1.90 6.42 -16.78
C ARG A 347 -2.82 6.98 -15.71
N PRO A 348 -2.96 6.32 -14.56
CA PRO A 348 -3.61 6.93 -13.39
C PRO A 348 -2.77 8.12 -12.90
N GLN A 349 -3.32 8.87 -11.96
CA GLN A 349 -2.58 9.96 -11.34
C GLN A 349 -1.40 9.41 -10.54
N ASP A 350 -0.26 10.06 -10.67
CA ASP A 350 0.96 9.69 -9.95
C ASP A 350 0.72 9.82 -8.44
N PRO A 351 0.98 8.78 -7.63
CA PRO A 351 0.90 8.86 -6.17
C PRO A 351 1.67 10.01 -5.55
N LEU A 352 2.78 10.46 -6.16
CA LEU A 352 3.50 11.66 -5.73
C LEU A 352 2.71 12.97 -5.82
N LYS A 353 1.55 12.98 -6.44
CA LYS A 353 0.63 14.11 -6.50
C LYS A 353 -0.50 14.02 -5.48
N SER A 354 -0.56 12.95 -4.69
CA SER A 354 -1.48 12.80 -3.57
C SER A 354 -1.16 13.79 -2.45
N HIS A 355 -2.10 14.01 -1.54
CA HIS A 355 -1.79 14.72 -0.30
C HIS A 355 -0.84 13.89 0.58
N ARG A 356 -0.20 14.54 1.56
CA ARG A 356 0.66 13.90 2.54
C ARG A 356 -0.19 13.15 3.58
N ALA A 357 0.44 12.29 4.38
CA ALA A 357 -0.26 11.36 5.25
C ALA A 357 -0.88 12.01 6.49
N ILE A 358 -0.14 12.90 7.17
CA ILE A 358 -0.58 13.52 8.41
C ILE A 358 -1.55 14.66 8.09
N ARG A 359 -2.74 14.63 8.71
CA ARG A 359 -3.76 15.69 8.55
C ARG A 359 -3.96 16.46 9.85
N LEU A 360 -3.84 17.78 9.76
CA LEU A 360 -4.37 18.71 10.75
C LEU A 360 -5.67 19.30 10.22
N SER A 361 -6.74 19.29 10.99
CA SER A 361 -8.03 19.85 10.63
C SER A 361 -8.49 20.91 11.62
N THR A 362 -9.07 21.97 11.12
CA THR A 362 -9.82 22.95 11.92
C THR A 362 -11.16 23.20 11.27
N SER A 363 -12.20 23.36 12.05
CA SER A 363 -13.53 23.64 11.52
C SER A 363 -14.37 24.49 12.45
N VAL A 364 -15.31 25.20 11.83
CA VAL A 364 -16.36 25.95 12.49
C VAL A 364 -17.70 25.48 11.97
N GLY A 365 -18.69 25.47 12.84
CA GLY A 365 -20.00 25.00 12.46
C GLY A 365 -21.11 25.38 13.43
N VAL A 366 -22.27 24.80 13.17
CA VAL A 366 -23.47 24.94 14.01
C VAL A 366 -23.99 23.55 14.30
N ARG A 367 -24.26 23.25 15.58
CA ARG A 367 -24.96 22.05 16.05
C ARG A 367 -26.14 22.48 16.87
N GLU A 368 -27.34 22.04 16.52
CA GLU A 368 -28.58 22.42 17.23
C GLU A 368 -28.71 23.94 17.44
N GLY A 369 -28.43 24.72 16.39
CA GLY A 369 -28.47 26.19 16.43
C GLY A 369 -27.32 26.85 17.21
N GLN A 370 -26.36 26.10 17.74
CA GLN A 370 -25.25 26.60 18.54
C GLN A 370 -23.94 26.55 17.79
N SER A 371 -23.18 27.63 17.87
CA SER A 371 -21.84 27.68 17.30
C SER A 371 -20.90 26.68 17.99
N ILE A 372 -20.14 25.96 17.19
CA ILE A 372 -19.20 24.95 17.64
C ILE A 372 -17.93 24.98 16.77
N GLY A 373 -16.77 24.90 17.41
CA GLY A 373 -15.47 24.75 16.74
C GLY A 373 -14.94 23.33 16.90
N PHE A 374 -14.13 22.89 15.94
CA PHE A 374 -13.46 21.57 16.02
C PHE A 374 -11.99 21.72 15.67
N VAL A 375 -11.16 20.90 16.27
CA VAL A 375 -9.77 20.71 15.91
C VAL A 375 -9.47 19.21 15.91
N GLY A 376 -8.76 18.75 14.90
CA GLY A 376 -8.46 17.32 14.76
C GLY A 376 -7.07 17.08 14.19
N VAL A 377 -6.50 15.93 14.55
CA VAL A 377 -5.25 15.42 14.01
C VAL A 377 -5.42 13.97 13.62
N ARG A 378 -4.93 13.59 12.45
CA ARG A 378 -4.85 12.21 11.98
C ARG A 378 -3.43 11.94 11.51
N PRO A 379 -2.64 11.15 12.24
CA PRO A 379 -1.28 10.79 11.84
C PRO A 379 -1.24 10.01 10.52
N ALA A 380 -2.15 9.07 10.29
CA ALA A 380 -2.18 8.22 9.10
C ALA A 380 -3.62 7.92 8.67
N TYR A 381 -3.97 7.84 7.45
CA TYR A 381 -3.20 8.06 6.25
C TYR A 381 -4.12 8.72 5.21
N HIS A 382 -5.31 8.12 4.89
CA HIS A 382 -6.26 8.57 3.88
C HIS A 382 -7.69 8.22 4.28
N ASP A 383 -8.63 9.11 3.98
CA ASP A 383 -10.06 9.03 4.28
C ASP A 383 -10.86 9.11 2.97
N ILE A 384 -11.95 8.39 2.85
CA ILE A 384 -12.83 8.39 1.67
C ILE A 384 -13.38 9.79 1.31
N GLU A 385 -13.44 10.71 2.29
CA GLU A 385 -13.83 12.10 2.09
C GLU A 385 -12.65 13.01 1.71
N ASP A 386 -11.41 12.52 1.79
CA ASP A 386 -10.24 13.24 1.31
C ASP A 386 -10.19 13.20 -0.24
N SER A 387 -9.32 14.00 -0.83
CA SER A 387 -9.08 13.89 -2.27
C SER A 387 -8.45 12.54 -2.60
N ASN A 388 -9.11 11.73 -3.43
CA ASN A 388 -8.58 10.45 -3.90
C ASN A 388 -7.51 10.60 -5.00
N TYR A 389 -7.06 11.83 -5.30
CA TYR A 389 -6.06 12.11 -6.31
C TYR A 389 -4.71 11.48 -5.96
N GLY A 390 -4.30 10.48 -6.74
CA GLY A 390 -3.08 9.69 -6.49
C GLY A 390 -3.28 8.51 -5.53
N PHE A 391 -4.46 8.36 -4.94
CA PHE A 391 -4.85 7.20 -4.11
C PHE A 391 -5.70 6.19 -4.89
N LEU A 392 -5.84 5.01 -4.32
CA LEU A 392 -6.74 3.99 -4.84
C LEU A 392 -8.18 4.33 -4.45
N ARG A 393 -9.05 4.42 -5.45
CA ARG A 393 -10.45 4.79 -5.31
C ARG A 393 -11.22 3.81 -4.40
N GLY A 394 -12.01 4.36 -3.47
CA GLY A 394 -12.83 3.59 -2.55
C GLY A 394 -12.05 2.94 -1.40
N THR A 395 -10.86 3.45 -1.09
CA THR A 395 -10.08 3.01 0.06
C THR A 395 -10.02 4.08 1.14
N GLN A 396 -9.96 3.62 2.39
CA GLN A 396 -9.67 4.44 3.56
C GLN A 396 -8.81 3.65 4.51
N ILE A 397 -7.82 4.32 5.10
CA ILE A 397 -7.09 3.83 6.26
C ILE A 397 -6.84 5.01 7.18
N GLU A 398 -7.37 4.93 8.38
CA GLU A 398 -7.10 5.89 9.43
C GLU A 398 -6.57 5.17 10.67
N PHE A 399 -5.50 5.73 11.22
CA PHE A 399 -4.97 5.35 12.52
C PHE A 399 -4.88 6.59 13.40
N MET A 400 -5.28 6.44 14.68
CA MET A 400 -5.11 7.45 15.72
C MET A 400 -5.75 8.81 15.36
N ASN A 401 -6.86 8.82 14.61
CA ASN A 401 -7.57 10.05 14.28
C ASN A 401 -8.29 10.59 15.51
N LEU A 402 -7.87 11.76 15.99
CA LEU A 402 -8.44 12.46 17.14
C LEU A 402 -9.13 13.73 16.68
N GLU A 403 -10.35 13.96 17.14
CA GLU A 403 -11.09 15.21 16.94
C GLU A 403 -11.72 15.68 18.25
N LEU A 404 -11.47 16.93 18.60
CA LEU A 404 -12.04 17.63 19.75
C LEU A 404 -12.99 18.71 19.28
N SER A 405 -14.06 18.97 20.05
CA SER A 405 -14.95 20.11 19.84
C SER A 405 -14.91 21.10 21.01
N TYR A 406 -15.21 22.34 20.69
CA TYR A 406 -15.35 23.41 21.67
C TYR A 406 -16.66 24.18 21.44
N SER A 407 -17.54 24.18 22.43
CA SER A 407 -18.80 24.91 22.42
C SER A 407 -19.19 25.29 23.84
N ARG A 408 -19.73 26.50 24.04
CA ARG A 408 -20.18 27.00 25.35
C ARG A 408 -19.12 26.83 26.47
N GLU A 409 -17.86 27.17 26.16
CA GLU A 409 -16.73 27.05 27.09
C GLU A 409 -16.43 25.60 27.55
N LYS A 410 -16.96 24.60 26.85
CA LYS A 410 -16.68 23.19 27.11
C LYS A 410 -15.91 22.56 25.95
N LEU A 411 -14.83 21.89 26.31
CA LEU A 411 -14.08 21.00 25.42
C LEU A 411 -14.65 19.59 25.54
N ALA A 412 -14.88 18.93 24.43
CA ALA A 412 -15.37 17.56 24.38
C ALA A 412 -14.61 16.74 23.34
N LEU A 413 -14.48 15.44 23.60
CA LEU A 413 -13.98 14.48 22.62
C LEU A 413 -15.13 14.14 21.64
N GLU A 414 -14.92 14.44 20.36
CA GLU A 414 -15.89 14.10 19.30
C GLU A 414 -15.64 12.71 18.73
N ASN A 415 -14.37 12.44 18.47
CA ASN A 415 -13.94 11.18 17.88
C ASN A 415 -12.49 10.88 18.28
N ALA A 416 -12.23 9.62 18.61
CA ALA A 416 -10.89 9.07 18.77
C ALA A 416 -10.84 7.70 18.10
N THR A 417 -10.60 7.68 16.81
CA THR A 417 -10.50 6.43 16.03
C THR A 417 -9.12 5.81 16.25
N ILE A 418 -9.07 4.60 16.81
CA ILE A 418 -7.85 3.81 16.87
C ILE A 418 -7.50 3.29 15.48
N LEU A 419 -8.51 2.70 14.80
CA LEU A 419 -8.38 2.11 13.48
C LEU A 419 -9.70 2.27 12.71
N SER A 420 -9.63 2.74 11.49
CA SER A 420 -10.73 2.66 10.52
C SER A 420 -10.19 2.25 9.15
N ILE A 421 -10.70 1.16 8.61
CA ILE A 421 -10.34 0.67 7.29
C ILE A 421 -11.61 0.51 6.46
N VAL A 422 -11.60 1.03 5.24
CA VAL A 422 -12.69 0.87 4.27
C VAL A 422 -12.12 0.41 2.94
N SER A 423 -12.74 -0.62 2.37
CA SER A 423 -12.43 -1.19 1.07
C SER A 423 -13.72 -1.32 0.26
N LEU A 424 -14.05 -0.29 -0.52
CA LEU A 424 -15.20 -0.29 -1.44
C LEU A 424 -14.75 -0.71 -2.85
N ALA A 425 -14.35 -1.98 -2.96
CA ALA A 425 -13.90 -2.57 -4.22
C ALA A 425 -15.08 -2.71 -5.18
N GLN A 426 -15.12 -1.89 -6.22
CA GLN A 426 -16.21 -1.91 -7.20
C GLN A 426 -16.25 -3.26 -7.94
N ARG A 427 -17.45 -3.83 -8.00
CA ARG A 427 -17.75 -4.98 -8.85
C ARG A 427 -17.72 -4.59 -10.31
N SER A 428 -17.30 -5.52 -11.14
CA SER A 428 -17.26 -5.36 -12.58
C SER A 428 -17.53 -6.69 -13.26
N GLU A 429 -17.54 -6.72 -14.59
CA GLU A 429 -17.71 -7.98 -15.33
C GLU A 429 -16.65 -9.00 -14.93
N PHE A 430 -15.39 -8.58 -14.76
CA PHE A 430 -14.29 -9.48 -14.43
C PHE A 430 -14.08 -9.74 -12.95
N PHE A 431 -14.61 -8.89 -12.05
CA PHE A 431 -14.32 -8.91 -10.62
C PHE A 431 -15.59 -8.91 -9.78
N ASP A 432 -15.82 -10.03 -9.08
CA ASP A 432 -16.89 -10.18 -8.10
C ASP A 432 -16.42 -9.74 -6.70
N SER A 433 -15.89 -8.51 -6.61
CA SER A 433 -15.29 -7.99 -5.38
C SER A 433 -16.32 -7.86 -4.26
N LEU A 434 -15.94 -8.23 -3.03
CA LEU A 434 -16.63 -7.91 -1.81
C LEU A 434 -16.08 -6.58 -1.26
N SER A 435 -16.98 -5.69 -0.86
CA SER A 435 -16.63 -4.50 -0.09
C SER A 435 -16.70 -4.83 1.40
N TRP A 436 -15.80 -4.26 2.18
CA TRP A 436 -15.77 -4.44 3.63
C TRP A 436 -15.26 -3.18 4.32
N ARG A 437 -15.65 -3.01 5.58
CA ARG A 437 -15.13 -1.93 6.44
C ARG A 437 -15.04 -2.36 7.89
N THR A 438 -14.16 -1.70 8.62
CA THR A 438 -14.05 -1.87 10.07
C THR A 438 -13.69 -0.57 10.73
N LYS A 439 -14.21 -0.33 11.93
CA LYS A 439 -13.88 0.84 12.75
C LYS A 439 -13.82 0.43 14.22
N PHE A 440 -12.80 0.92 14.94
CA PHE A 440 -12.69 0.81 16.39
C PHE A 440 -12.24 2.14 16.97
N GLY A 441 -12.86 2.56 18.06
CA GLY A 441 -12.51 3.81 18.73
C GLY A 441 -13.69 4.38 19.52
N TRP A 442 -13.63 5.65 19.80
CA TRP A 442 -14.66 6.39 20.50
C TRP A 442 -15.32 7.37 19.56
N ASP A 443 -16.65 7.44 19.58
CA ASP A 443 -17.42 8.42 18.83
C ASP A 443 -18.74 8.79 19.55
N ARG A 444 -19.41 9.82 19.03
CA ARG A 444 -20.69 10.32 19.55
C ARG A 444 -21.89 9.87 18.72
N ASP A 445 -21.76 8.78 18.00
CA ASP A 445 -22.84 8.28 17.15
C ASP A 445 -23.86 7.42 17.90
N TYR A 446 -23.62 7.07 19.18
CA TYR A 446 -24.56 6.27 19.97
C TYR A 446 -25.85 7.04 20.35
N LEU A 447 -26.81 6.33 20.93
CA LEU A 447 -28.15 6.83 21.30
C LEU A 447 -28.12 7.96 22.33
N ASP A 448 -27.20 7.91 23.30
CA ASP A 448 -27.02 8.89 24.37
C ASP A 448 -26.32 10.19 23.95
N ALA A 449 -25.82 10.26 22.71
CA ALA A 449 -25.08 11.39 22.20
C ALA A 449 -23.79 11.72 22.99
N GLN A 450 -23.30 10.76 23.80
CA GLN A 450 -22.02 10.87 24.51
C GLN A 450 -20.91 10.16 23.73
N THR A 451 -19.67 10.42 24.11
CA THR A 451 -18.52 9.76 23.50
C THR A 451 -18.34 8.37 24.11
N ASN A 452 -18.69 7.35 23.34
CA ASN A 452 -18.65 5.95 23.76
C ASN A 452 -17.65 5.16 22.92
N PHE A 453 -17.06 4.11 23.52
CA PHE A 453 -16.24 3.17 22.75
C PHE A 453 -17.13 2.34 21.84
N SER A 454 -16.74 2.22 20.58
CA SER A 454 -17.48 1.51 19.56
C SER A 454 -16.59 0.60 18.72
N GLY A 455 -17.19 -0.45 18.19
CA GLY A 455 -16.58 -1.28 17.19
C GLY A 455 -17.58 -1.72 16.14
N SER A 456 -17.16 -1.77 14.89
CA SER A 456 -17.97 -2.28 13.78
C SER A 456 -17.12 -3.03 12.77
N VAL A 457 -17.74 -4.05 12.18
CA VAL A 457 -17.18 -4.79 11.02
C VAL A 457 -18.32 -4.95 10.03
N GLY A 458 -18.15 -4.44 8.82
CA GLY A 458 -19.20 -4.47 7.80
C GLY A 458 -18.75 -5.15 6.53
N ALA A 459 -19.71 -5.71 5.79
CA ALA A 459 -19.53 -6.27 4.47
C ALA A 459 -20.65 -5.84 3.53
N GLY A 460 -20.36 -5.81 2.22
CA GLY A 460 -21.32 -5.38 1.23
C GLY A 460 -20.78 -5.38 -0.19
N TYR A 461 -21.40 -4.61 -1.04
CA TYR A 461 -21.04 -4.52 -2.45
C TYR A 461 -20.99 -3.08 -2.92
N SER A 462 -20.14 -2.82 -3.90
CA SER A 462 -19.98 -1.51 -4.53
C SER A 462 -19.99 -1.64 -6.05
N TRP A 463 -20.59 -0.66 -6.72
CA TRP A 463 -20.63 -0.54 -8.19
C TRP A 463 -20.23 0.87 -8.59
N GLY A 464 -19.42 0.98 -9.63
CA GLY A 464 -18.89 2.28 -10.03
C GLY A 464 -18.71 2.44 -11.52
N ASN A 465 -18.60 3.70 -11.94
CA ASN A 465 -18.25 4.11 -13.29
C ASN A 465 -17.27 5.30 -13.25
N GLU A 466 -17.07 6.00 -14.36
CA GLU A 466 -16.16 7.15 -14.42
C GLU A 466 -16.65 8.39 -13.65
N TYR A 467 -17.93 8.45 -13.25
CA TYR A 467 -18.51 9.57 -12.54
C TYR A 467 -18.42 9.41 -11.02
N GLY A 468 -18.52 8.16 -10.54
CA GLY A 468 -18.61 7.87 -9.13
C GLY A 468 -18.86 6.40 -8.87
N TYR A 469 -19.22 6.09 -7.64
CA TYR A 469 -19.62 4.75 -7.23
C TYR A 469 -20.68 4.79 -6.14
N THR A 470 -21.46 3.72 -6.08
CA THR A 470 -22.45 3.47 -5.03
C THR A 470 -22.07 2.21 -4.26
N TYR A 471 -22.51 2.12 -3.02
CA TYR A 471 -22.30 0.93 -2.21
C TYR A 471 -23.47 0.66 -1.27
N VAL A 472 -23.63 -0.60 -0.92
CA VAL A 472 -24.57 -1.08 0.13
C VAL A 472 -23.75 -1.89 1.11
N MET A 473 -23.89 -1.59 2.42
CA MET A 473 -23.16 -2.27 3.48
C MET A 473 -24.13 -2.76 4.56
N LEU A 474 -23.77 -3.88 5.18
CA LEU A 474 -24.36 -4.39 6.41
C LEU A 474 -23.27 -4.40 7.49
N ASP A 475 -23.53 -3.74 8.61
CA ASP A 475 -22.54 -3.46 9.64
C ASP A 475 -23.02 -3.95 11.01
N PRO A 476 -22.69 -5.18 11.46
CA PRO A 476 -22.68 -5.52 12.87
C PRO A 476 -21.81 -4.53 13.65
N LEU A 477 -22.33 -4.03 14.76
CA LEU A 477 -21.65 -3.02 15.58
C LEU A 477 -21.96 -3.20 17.05
N PHE A 478 -21.14 -2.61 17.90
CA PHE A 478 -21.38 -2.54 19.33
C PHE A 478 -20.92 -1.20 19.90
N TYR A 479 -21.53 -0.84 21.03
CA TYR A 479 -21.12 0.28 21.88
C TYR A 479 -20.90 -0.19 23.32
N ILE A 480 -19.97 0.46 24.00
CA ILE A 480 -19.75 0.34 25.43
C ILE A 480 -19.96 1.73 26.03
N SER A 481 -21.11 1.93 26.69
CA SER A 481 -21.45 3.13 27.47
C SER A 481 -21.61 2.73 28.94
N ASP A 482 -22.77 2.87 29.55
CA ASP A 482 -23.08 2.34 30.88
C ASP A 482 -23.25 0.81 30.91
N GLY A 483 -23.19 0.17 29.76
CA GLY A 483 -23.28 -1.26 29.51
C GLY A 483 -22.87 -1.59 28.07
N PHE A 484 -22.93 -2.87 27.73
CA PHE A 484 -22.71 -3.35 26.36
C PHE A 484 -24.03 -3.30 25.57
N SER A 485 -24.01 -2.69 24.41
CA SER A 485 -25.11 -2.68 23.45
C SER A 485 -24.65 -3.17 22.09
N ALA A 486 -25.32 -4.17 21.56
CA ALA A 486 -25.09 -4.69 20.22
C ALA A 486 -26.11 -4.09 19.23
N GLY A 487 -25.68 -3.93 17.98
CA GLY A 487 -26.55 -3.41 16.94
C GLY A 487 -26.22 -3.96 15.56
N LEU A 488 -27.12 -3.70 14.64
CA LEU A 488 -26.98 -4.01 13.22
C LEU A 488 -27.33 -2.77 12.40
N GLY A 489 -26.39 -2.31 11.60
CA GLY A 489 -26.55 -1.20 10.67
C GLY A 489 -26.71 -1.65 9.23
N GLY A 490 -27.52 -0.92 8.45
CA GLY A 490 -27.54 -1.00 7.00
C GLY A 490 -27.25 0.37 6.41
N SER A 491 -26.32 0.44 5.45
CA SER A 491 -25.91 1.70 4.83
C SER A 491 -26.03 1.66 3.31
N LEU A 492 -26.44 2.80 2.73
CA LEU A 492 -26.41 3.08 1.30
C LEU A 492 -25.55 4.32 1.09
N GLY A 493 -24.53 4.24 0.25
CA GLY A 493 -23.65 5.35 -0.03
C GLY A 493 -23.51 5.66 -1.52
N LEU A 494 -23.25 6.92 -1.80
CA LEU A 494 -22.95 7.47 -3.12
C LEU A 494 -21.72 8.36 -3.03
N VAL A 495 -20.74 8.11 -3.86
CA VAL A 495 -19.56 8.95 -4.02
C VAL A 495 -19.48 9.43 -5.45
N PHE A 496 -19.51 10.74 -5.65
CA PHE A 496 -19.25 11.38 -6.94
C PHE A 496 -17.85 12.01 -6.92
N ASP A 497 -16.94 11.48 -7.74
CA ASP A 497 -15.52 11.83 -7.73
C ASP A 497 -14.92 11.96 -9.15
N LYS A 498 -15.75 12.35 -10.13
CA LYS A 498 -15.31 12.53 -11.52
C LYS A 498 -14.20 13.56 -11.67
N PHE A 499 -14.24 14.61 -10.86
CA PHE A 499 -13.35 15.76 -10.97
C PHE A 499 -12.22 15.68 -9.96
N ASP A 500 -11.00 15.87 -10.41
CA ASP A 500 -9.79 15.81 -9.57
C ASP A 500 -9.77 16.87 -8.44
N PHE A 501 -10.57 17.95 -8.57
CA PHE A 501 -10.61 19.06 -7.62
C PHE A 501 -11.77 18.99 -6.62
N MET A 502 -12.76 18.09 -6.84
CA MET A 502 -13.91 18.00 -5.94
C MET A 502 -14.45 16.56 -5.84
N SER A 503 -14.98 16.23 -4.67
CA SER A 503 -15.76 15.00 -4.44
C SER A 503 -16.97 15.29 -3.56
N THR A 504 -18.06 14.53 -3.82
CA THR A 504 -19.28 14.56 -3.00
C THR A 504 -19.51 13.17 -2.46
N ASN A 505 -19.68 13.06 -1.15
CA ASN A 505 -20.02 11.82 -0.45
C ASN A 505 -21.39 11.97 0.20
N LEU A 506 -22.27 11.00 -0.01
CA LEU A 506 -23.56 10.87 0.66
C LEU A 506 -23.65 9.46 1.25
N GLU A 507 -23.93 9.35 2.53
CA GLU A 507 -24.25 8.07 3.18
C GLU A 507 -25.53 8.19 3.98
N LEU A 508 -26.41 7.22 3.77
CA LEU A 508 -27.63 7.00 4.54
C LEU A 508 -27.45 5.71 5.33
N THR A 509 -27.61 5.77 6.64
CA THR A 509 -27.44 4.60 7.52
C THR A 509 -28.63 4.48 8.47
N ARG A 510 -29.15 3.26 8.62
CA ARG A 510 -30.11 2.90 9.66
C ARG A 510 -29.52 1.82 10.54
N ARG A 511 -29.61 2.01 11.86
CA ARG A 511 -29.12 1.08 12.88
C ARG A 511 -30.27 0.66 13.80
N TYR A 512 -30.23 -0.60 14.19
CA TYR A 512 -31.14 -1.20 15.20
C TYR A 512 -30.25 -1.78 16.30
N TYR A 513 -30.69 -1.57 17.54
CA TYR A 513 -29.97 -2.02 18.72
C TYR A 513 -30.75 -3.12 19.45
N ASP A 514 -30.05 -3.90 20.27
CA ASP A 514 -30.62 -4.96 21.11
C ASP A 514 -31.63 -4.45 22.16
N SER A 515 -31.57 -3.16 22.52
CA SER A 515 -32.60 -2.48 23.35
C SER A 515 -33.94 -2.31 22.66
N GLY A 516 -34.06 -2.54 21.35
CA GLY A 516 -35.24 -2.22 20.54
C GLY A 516 -35.23 -0.80 19.98
N ASP A 517 -34.27 0.01 20.33
CA ASP A 517 -34.09 1.38 19.84
C ASP A 517 -33.49 1.41 18.42
N ALA A 518 -33.66 2.54 17.74
CA ALA A 518 -33.19 2.70 16.38
C ALA A 518 -32.53 4.07 16.15
N GLN A 519 -31.72 4.14 15.11
CA GLN A 519 -31.05 5.37 14.68
C GLN A 519 -31.05 5.49 13.18
N ASN A 520 -31.36 6.68 12.64
CA ASN A 520 -31.15 7.07 11.27
C ASN A 520 -30.03 8.12 11.22
N LEU A 521 -29.09 7.95 10.27
CA LEU A 521 -27.99 8.89 10.04
C LEU A 521 -27.96 9.28 8.55
N VAL A 522 -27.83 10.57 8.30
CA VAL A 522 -27.55 11.11 6.97
C VAL A 522 -26.25 11.89 7.07
N LYS A 523 -25.26 11.52 6.25
CA LYS A 523 -23.99 12.21 6.17
C LYS A 523 -23.77 12.69 4.73
N VAL A 524 -23.49 13.99 4.59
CA VAL A 524 -23.13 14.60 3.32
C VAL A 524 -21.79 15.32 3.51
N ALA A 525 -20.83 15.03 2.64
CA ALA A 525 -19.57 15.74 2.62
C ALA A 525 -19.27 16.22 1.19
N GLN A 526 -19.04 17.51 1.06
CA GLN A 526 -18.57 18.14 -0.17
C GLN A 526 -17.14 18.61 0.04
N SER A 527 -16.22 18.00 -0.66
CA SER A 527 -14.78 18.25 -0.54
C SER A 527 -14.25 18.99 -1.77
N PHE A 528 -13.36 19.96 -1.56
CA PHE A 528 -12.67 20.71 -2.61
C PHE A 528 -11.16 20.64 -2.35
N ARG A 529 -10.40 20.12 -3.30
CA ARG A 529 -8.95 20.14 -3.31
C ARG A 529 -8.46 21.51 -3.75
N VAL A 530 -8.00 22.32 -2.80
CA VAL A 530 -7.47 23.68 -3.06
C VAL A 530 -6.04 23.59 -3.61
N SER A 531 -5.23 22.70 -3.05
CA SER A 531 -3.87 22.40 -3.53
C SER A 531 -3.54 20.94 -3.22
N GLN A 532 -2.30 20.52 -3.43
CA GLN A 532 -1.87 19.16 -3.09
C GLN A 532 -2.13 18.86 -1.60
N ASN A 533 -1.83 19.80 -0.72
CA ASN A 533 -1.86 19.62 0.73
C ASN A 533 -2.93 20.46 1.45
N PHE A 534 -3.85 21.10 0.72
CA PHE A 534 -4.97 21.83 1.32
C PHE A 534 -6.30 21.40 0.73
N GLN A 535 -7.26 21.13 1.62
CA GLN A 535 -8.63 20.74 1.28
C GLN A 535 -9.62 21.60 2.09
N LEU A 536 -10.64 22.11 1.41
CA LEU A 536 -11.82 22.69 2.03
C LEU A 536 -12.95 21.65 1.97
N LYS A 537 -13.63 21.40 3.11
CA LYS A 537 -14.67 20.39 3.19
C LYS A 537 -15.90 20.95 3.93
N PHE A 538 -17.06 20.82 3.33
CA PHE A 538 -18.33 21.12 3.98
C PHE A 538 -19.01 19.82 4.34
N LYS A 539 -19.44 19.69 5.61
CA LYS A 539 -20.13 18.49 6.10
C LYS A 539 -21.48 18.87 6.69
N TYR A 540 -22.47 18.07 6.36
CA TYR A 540 -23.79 18.06 6.99
C TYR A 540 -24.04 16.68 7.56
N GLU A 541 -24.42 16.61 8.81
CA GLU A 541 -24.79 15.39 9.51
C GLU A 541 -26.15 15.58 10.17
N TYR A 542 -27.09 14.67 9.89
CA TYR A 542 -28.37 14.57 10.55
C TYR A 542 -28.46 13.22 11.25
N LYS A 543 -28.82 13.23 12.53
CA LYS A 543 -28.98 12.05 13.38
C LYS A 543 -30.34 12.09 14.01
N GLU A 544 -31.16 11.10 13.73
CA GLU A 544 -32.44 10.84 14.36
C GLU A 544 -32.33 9.59 15.23
N ARG A 545 -32.54 9.74 16.52
CA ARG A 545 -32.47 8.66 17.51
C ARG A 545 -33.87 8.38 18.04
N VAL A 546 -34.34 7.14 17.89
CA VAL A 546 -35.64 6.66 18.42
C VAL A 546 -35.34 5.83 19.65
N ILE A 547 -35.60 6.40 20.84
CA ILE A 547 -35.28 5.83 22.15
C ILE A 547 -36.59 5.72 22.93
N PHE A 548 -36.99 4.50 23.33
CA PHE A 548 -38.27 4.26 24.01
C PHE A 548 -39.46 4.94 23.30
N SER A 549 -39.50 4.88 21.97
CA SER A 549 -40.54 5.52 21.11
C SER A 549 -40.53 7.06 21.11
N GLN A 550 -39.53 7.70 21.70
CA GLN A 550 -39.33 9.15 21.59
C GLN A 550 -38.26 9.42 20.54
N THR A 551 -38.47 10.44 19.73
CA THR A 551 -37.53 10.84 18.68
C THR A 551 -36.72 12.04 19.16
N VAL A 552 -35.40 11.91 19.07
CA VAL A 552 -34.42 12.99 19.31
C VAL A 552 -33.66 13.22 18.03
N GLU A 553 -33.68 14.44 17.55
CA GLU A 553 -32.99 14.84 16.33
C GLU A 553 -31.74 15.67 16.69
N GLU A 554 -30.69 15.56 15.90
CA GLU A 554 -29.45 16.35 16.01
C GLU A 554 -28.98 16.71 14.60
N GLU A 555 -28.82 17.99 14.33
CA GLU A 555 -28.27 18.50 13.08
C GLU A 555 -26.93 19.19 13.32
N THR A 556 -25.94 18.86 12.49
CA THR A 556 -24.63 19.54 12.51
C THR A 556 -24.24 19.92 11.10
N PHE A 557 -23.97 21.21 10.90
CA PHE A 557 -23.31 21.73 9.70
C PHE A 557 -21.94 22.27 10.06
N ARG A 558 -20.90 21.94 9.28
CA ARG A 558 -19.54 22.44 9.51
C ARG A 558 -18.75 22.69 8.22
N ALA A 559 -17.89 23.69 8.27
CA ALA A 559 -16.89 23.98 7.25
C ALA A 559 -15.50 23.66 7.84
N ASN A 560 -14.77 22.75 7.18
CA ASN A 560 -13.47 22.27 7.64
C ASN A 560 -12.38 22.75 6.69
N LEU A 561 -11.25 23.16 7.24
CA LEU A 561 -10.00 23.34 6.53
C LEU A 561 -9.04 22.23 6.96
N ASN A 562 -8.59 21.44 6.00
CA ASN A 562 -7.64 20.34 6.21
C ASN A 562 -6.29 20.72 5.60
N TYR A 563 -5.23 20.55 6.38
CA TYR A 563 -3.85 20.68 5.94
C TYR A 563 -3.13 19.33 6.12
N TYR A 564 -2.40 18.92 5.08
CA TYR A 564 -1.67 17.64 5.05
C TYR A 564 -0.16 17.91 4.97
N PHE A 565 0.63 17.21 5.79
CA PHE A 565 2.09 17.42 5.87
C PHE A 565 2.88 16.13 6.18
#